data_e8757051722b408abebeb8319cedb3fc
#
_entry.id   e8757051722b408abebeb8319cedb3fc
#
_cell.length_a   1.000
_cell.length_b   1.000
_cell.length_c   1.000
_cell.angle_alpha   90.00
_cell.angle_beta   90.00
_cell.angle_gamma   90.00
#
_symmetry.space_group_name_H-M   'P 1'
#
loop_
_entity.id
_entity.type
_entity.pdbx_description
1 polymer ?
#
loop_
_entity_poly.entity_id
_entity_poly.type
_entity_poly.pdbx_seq_one_letter_code
_entity_poly.pdbx_strand_id
1 'polypeptide(L)'
;MKKHVTWTVQGQIKEGKYDEFLLVMAQLVTLAKSEAGTLMYEWTVSEDKRNVHIYERYQDEDAAKAHLAGWGESGPLFLSVVDMDKVTVFSQLSEEFAQTFAGPSSVFMKPVGGFVKF
;
A
#
# COMPACT_ATOMS: atom_id res chain seq x y z
N MET A 1 17.50 15.80 5.06
CA MET A 1 17.07 14.42 5.33
C MET A 1 15.75 14.12 4.63
N LYS A 2 15.75 13.09 3.82
CA LYS A 2 14.52 12.68 3.14
C LYS A 2 13.57 12.02 4.12
N LYS A 3 12.29 12.30 3.96
CA LYS A 3 11.25 11.76 4.83
C LYS A 3 10.67 10.47 4.25
N HIS A 4 10.46 9.51 5.12
CA HIS A 4 9.78 8.29 4.73
C HIS A 4 8.34 8.58 4.32
N VAL A 5 7.85 7.78 3.41
CA VAL A 5 6.44 7.80 2.99
C VAL A 5 5.79 6.51 3.46
N THR A 6 4.69 6.64 4.18
CA THR A 6 3.99 5.49 4.76
C THR A 6 2.51 5.60 4.44
N TRP A 7 1.93 4.49 3.98
CA TRP A 7 0.47 4.39 3.87
C TRP A 7 0.02 2.98 4.17
N THR A 8 -1.28 2.84 4.39
CA THR A 8 -1.94 1.54 4.51
C THR A 8 -3.04 1.44 3.49
N VAL A 9 -3.25 0.23 3.01
CA VAL A 9 -4.36 -0.11 2.12
C VAL A 9 -5.28 -1.06 2.88
N GLN A 10 -6.58 -0.78 2.87
CA GLN A 10 -7.58 -1.62 3.50
C GLN A 10 -8.59 -2.07 2.48
N GLY A 11 -8.98 -3.33 2.55
CA GLY A 11 -9.97 -3.86 1.63
C GLY A 11 -10.57 -5.15 2.15
N GLN A 12 -11.47 -5.70 1.32
CA GLN A 12 -12.11 -6.96 1.62
C GLN A 12 -11.75 -7.97 0.54
N ILE A 13 -11.35 -9.16 0.97
CA ILE A 13 -11.05 -10.24 0.03
C ILE A 13 -12.38 -10.72 -0.56
N LYS A 14 -12.44 -10.78 -1.88
CA LYS A 14 -13.65 -11.20 -2.58
C LYS A 14 -14.02 -12.62 -2.19
N GLU A 15 -15.33 -12.86 -2.03
CA GLU A 15 -15.84 -14.16 -1.64
C GLU A 15 -15.37 -15.24 -2.61
N GLY A 16 -14.86 -16.34 -2.06
CA GLY A 16 -14.38 -17.48 -2.85
C GLY A 16 -13.02 -17.26 -3.50
N LYS A 17 -12.34 -16.13 -3.22
CA LYS A 17 -11.08 -15.79 -3.88
C LYS A 17 -9.85 -15.85 -2.98
N TYR A 18 -9.97 -16.42 -1.79
CA TYR A 18 -8.86 -16.41 -0.85
C TYR A 18 -7.59 -17.08 -1.39
N ASP A 19 -7.72 -18.24 -2.03
CA ASP A 19 -6.55 -18.96 -2.57
C ASP A 19 -5.90 -18.15 -3.69
N GLU A 20 -6.70 -17.55 -4.57
CA GLU A 20 -6.18 -16.67 -5.63
C GLU A 20 -5.53 -15.43 -5.02
N PHE A 21 -6.13 -14.88 -3.95
CA PHE A 21 -5.58 -13.76 -3.21
C PHE A 21 -4.15 -14.07 -2.72
N LEU A 22 -3.93 -15.25 -2.15
CA LEU A 22 -2.60 -15.64 -1.68
C LEU A 22 -1.58 -15.69 -2.82
N LEU A 23 -2.00 -16.16 -3.99
CA LEU A 23 -1.11 -16.19 -5.17
C LEU A 23 -0.77 -14.78 -5.65
N VAL A 24 -1.77 -13.90 -5.71
CA VAL A 24 -1.55 -12.50 -6.10
C VAL A 24 -0.64 -11.83 -5.08
N MET A 25 -0.89 -12.02 -3.79
CA MET A 25 -0.04 -11.48 -2.73
C MET A 25 1.42 -11.91 -2.91
N ALA A 26 1.67 -13.19 -3.11
CA ALA A 26 3.03 -13.70 -3.27
C ALA A 26 3.73 -13.03 -4.45
N GLN A 27 3.02 -12.83 -5.55
CA GLN A 27 3.56 -12.18 -6.73
C GLN A 27 3.88 -10.71 -6.47
N LEU A 28 2.96 -9.97 -5.83
CA LEU A 28 3.17 -8.55 -5.56
C LEU A 28 4.26 -8.33 -4.50
N VAL A 29 4.34 -9.20 -3.50
CA VAL A 29 5.40 -9.14 -2.48
C VAL A 29 6.77 -9.38 -3.13
N THR A 30 6.87 -10.33 -4.05
CA THR A 30 8.12 -10.59 -4.77
C THR A 30 8.57 -9.36 -5.56
N LEU A 31 7.64 -8.70 -6.23
CA LEU A 31 7.94 -7.47 -6.98
C LEU A 31 8.42 -6.36 -6.05
N ALA A 32 7.69 -6.11 -4.96
CA ALA A 32 8.03 -5.06 -4.01
C ALA A 32 9.38 -5.32 -3.35
N LYS A 33 9.70 -6.57 -3.08
CA LYS A 33 10.97 -6.94 -2.46
C LYS A 33 12.17 -6.61 -3.33
N SER A 34 11.98 -6.56 -4.65
CA SER A 34 13.05 -6.19 -5.58
C SER A 34 13.28 -4.68 -5.63
N GLU A 35 12.39 -3.87 -5.07
CA GLU A 35 12.48 -2.41 -5.08
C GLU A 35 13.38 -1.92 -3.96
N ALA A 36 14.50 -1.28 -4.32
CA ALA A 36 15.52 -0.88 -3.35
C ALA A 36 15.01 0.09 -2.27
N GLY A 37 14.07 0.95 -2.63
CA GLY A 37 13.55 1.98 -1.71
C GLY A 37 12.31 1.56 -0.93
N THR A 38 11.81 0.36 -1.12
CA THR A 38 10.66 -0.16 -0.38
C THR A 38 11.13 -0.79 0.92
N LEU A 39 10.78 -0.16 2.05
CA LEU A 39 11.27 -0.56 3.37
C LEU A 39 10.34 -1.54 4.08
N MET A 40 9.05 -1.48 3.78
CA MET A 40 8.07 -2.35 4.40
C MET A 40 6.92 -2.56 3.42
N TYR A 41 6.51 -3.80 3.31
CA TYR A 41 5.36 -4.16 2.47
C TYR A 41 4.75 -5.40 3.09
N GLU A 42 3.99 -5.20 4.17
CA GLU A 42 3.47 -6.29 4.97
C GLU A 42 1.97 -6.42 4.78
N TRP A 43 1.54 -7.62 4.42
CA TRP A 43 0.14 -7.96 4.23
C TRP A 43 -0.38 -8.69 5.44
N THR A 44 -1.52 -8.28 5.95
CA THR A 44 -2.19 -8.90 7.09
C THR A 44 -3.63 -9.21 6.75
N VAL A 45 -4.14 -10.28 7.31
CA VAL A 45 -5.50 -10.77 7.04
C VAL A 45 -6.17 -11.09 8.36
N SER A 46 -7.46 -10.75 8.48
CA SER A 46 -8.25 -11.08 9.67
C SER A 46 -8.46 -12.59 9.79
N GLU A 47 -8.78 -13.06 11.00
CA GLU A 47 -8.97 -14.49 11.26
C GLU A 47 -10.04 -15.12 10.36
N ASP A 48 -11.09 -14.36 10.05
CA ASP A 48 -12.18 -14.86 9.20
C ASP A 48 -11.82 -14.81 7.70
N LYS A 49 -10.60 -14.35 7.35
CA LYS A 49 -10.08 -14.29 5.98
C LYS A 49 -10.89 -13.35 5.08
N ARG A 50 -11.54 -12.35 5.66
CA ARG A 50 -12.36 -11.41 4.89
C ARG A 50 -11.70 -10.07 4.67
N ASN A 51 -10.90 -9.60 5.64
CA ASN A 51 -10.30 -8.27 5.59
C ASN A 51 -8.81 -8.37 5.36
N VAL A 52 -8.29 -7.46 4.55
CA VAL A 52 -6.85 -7.33 4.32
C VAL A 52 -6.42 -5.91 4.63
N HIS A 53 -5.32 -5.77 5.38
CA HIS A 53 -4.65 -4.50 5.62
C HIS A 53 -3.21 -4.67 5.18
N ILE A 54 -2.72 -3.74 4.34
CA ILE A 54 -1.35 -3.76 3.85
C ILE A 54 -0.64 -2.53 4.39
N TYR A 55 0.52 -2.74 5.01
CA TYR A 55 1.34 -1.67 5.55
C TYR A 55 2.52 -1.46 4.61
N GLU A 56 2.70 -0.21 4.14
CA GLU A 56 3.73 0.09 3.14
C GLU A 56 4.56 1.29 3.60
N ARG A 57 5.88 1.17 3.46
CA ARG A 57 6.81 2.25 3.79
C ARG A 57 7.90 2.33 2.74
N TYR A 58 8.19 3.56 2.35
CA TYR A 58 9.19 3.88 1.33
C TYR A 58 10.18 4.86 1.89
N GLN A 59 11.44 4.78 1.45
CA GLN A 59 12.49 5.65 1.99
C GLN A 59 12.25 7.13 1.67
N ASP A 60 11.55 7.44 0.57
CA ASP A 60 11.19 8.80 0.17
C ASP A 60 10.09 8.76 -0.90
N GLU A 61 9.68 9.95 -1.39
CA GLU A 61 8.65 10.01 -2.43
C GLU A 61 9.09 9.38 -3.75
N ASP A 62 10.37 9.49 -4.10
CA ASP A 62 10.84 8.88 -5.33
C ASP A 62 10.69 7.37 -5.29
N ALA A 63 11.00 6.76 -4.16
CA ALA A 63 10.82 5.33 -3.97
C ALA A 63 9.34 4.93 -4.02
N ALA A 64 8.48 5.75 -3.41
CA ALA A 64 7.03 5.52 -3.44
C ALA A 64 6.50 5.62 -4.87
N LYS A 65 6.95 6.60 -5.63
CA LYS A 65 6.57 6.76 -7.04
C LYS A 65 7.04 5.57 -7.88
N ALA A 66 8.25 5.07 -7.62
CA ALA A 66 8.78 3.90 -8.32
C ALA A 66 7.90 2.68 -8.07
N HIS A 67 7.44 2.49 -6.83
CA HIS A 67 6.53 1.40 -6.51
C HIS A 67 5.20 1.54 -7.27
N LEU A 68 4.62 2.74 -7.25
CA LEU A 68 3.34 2.98 -7.92
C LEU A 68 3.43 2.92 -9.44
N ALA A 69 4.62 3.09 -10.02
CA ALA A 69 4.78 2.93 -11.47
C ALA A 69 4.40 1.53 -11.95
N GLY A 70 4.50 0.52 -11.08
CA GLY A 70 4.07 -0.84 -11.39
C GLY A 70 2.57 -1.08 -11.22
N TRP A 71 1.82 -0.12 -10.70
CA TRP A 71 0.40 -0.30 -10.40
C TRP A 71 -0.45 -0.57 -11.65
N GLY A 72 -0.05 -0.06 -12.81
CA GLY A 72 -0.75 -0.33 -14.07
C GLY A 72 -0.88 -1.81 -14.37
N GLU A 73 0.13 -2.61 -14.01
CA GLU A 73 0.13 -4.06 -14.17
C GLU A 73 -0.36 -4.79 -12.92
N SER A 74 0.08 -4.33 -11.74
CA SER A 74 -0.23 -4.97 -10.47
C SER A 74 -1.64 -4.65 -9.97
N GLY A 75 -2.12 -3.45 -10.25
CA GLY A 75 -3.44 -3.01 -9.77
C GLY A 75 -4.59 -3.91 -10.21
N PRO A 76 -4.70 -4.24 -11.52
CA PRO A 76 -5.75 -5.15 -11.96
C PRO A 76 -5.70 -6.52 -11.31
N LEU A 77 -4.50 -7.05 -11.04
CA LEU A 77 -4.34 -8.32 -10.33
C LEU A 77 -4.89 -8.21 -8.91
N PHE A 78 -4.49 -7.16 -8.20
CA PHE A 78 -4.98 -6.93 -6.84
C PHE A 78 -6.49 -6.77 -6.80
N LEU A 79 -7.04 -5.95 -7.69
CA LEU A 79 -8.47 -5.66 -7.71
C LEU A 79 -9.30 -6.85 -8.21
N SER A 80 -8.67 -7.86 -8.79
CA SER A 80 -9.39 -9.08 -9.17
C SER A 80 -9.73 -9.94 -7.95
N VAL A 81 -9.04 -9.75 -6.83
CA VAL A 81 -9.22 -10.56 -5.61
C VAL A 81 -9.60 -9.75 -4.38
N VAL A 82 -9.49 -8.42 -4.43
CA VAL A 82 -9.78 -7.53 -3.30
C VAL A 82 -10.68 -6.39 -3.73
N ASP A 83 -11.70 -6.11 -2.93
CA ASP A 83 -12.47 -4.87 -3.02
C ASP A 83 -11.79 -3.86 -2.11
N MET A 84 -11.18 -2.82 -2.70
CA MET A 84 -10.43 -1.83 -1.94
C MET A 84 -11.39 -0.85 -1.25
N ASP A 85 -11.27 -0.72 0.07
CA ASP A 85 -12.12 0.19 0.84
C ASP A 85 -11.47 1.55 1.02
N LYS A 86 -10.19 1.58 1.40
CA LYS A 86 -9.56 2.81 1.83
C LYS A 86 -8.04 2.74 1.72
N VAL A 87 -7.45 3.89 1.37
CA VAL A 87 -6.00 4.11 1.47
C VAL A 87 -5.80 5.24 2.47
N THR A 88 -4.99 5.00 3.49
CA THR A 88 -4.67 6.02 4.49
C THR A 88 -3.20 6.37 4.37
N VAL A 89 -2.92 7.64 4.05
CA VAL A 89 -1.56 8.16 3.91
C VAL A 89 -1.18 8.86 5.21
N PHE A 90 -0.07 8.43 5.82
CA PHE A 90 0.37 8.94 7.12
C PHE A 90 1.50 9.97 7.02
N SER A 91 1.94 10.27 5.81
CA SER A 91 3.06 11.18 5.57
C SER A 91 2.56 12.44 4.89
N GLN A 92 3.26 13.56 5.13
CA GLN A 92 2.97 14.77 4.40
C GLN A 92 3.64 14.67 3.02
N LEU A 93 2.84 14.60 1.98
CA LEU A 93 3.31 14.48 0.61
C LEU A 93 3.40 15.84 -0.07
N SER A 94 4.19 15.93 -1.14
CA SER A 94 4.13 17.07 -2.04
C SER A 94 2.74 17.17 -2.66
N GLU A 95 2.31 18.37 -3.05
CA GLU A 95 1.00 18.57 -3.67
C GLU A 95 0.82 17.69 -4.91
N GLU A 96 1.86 17.62 -5.73
CA GLU A 96 1.82 16.82 -6.95
C GLU A 96 1.59 15.33 -6.64
N PHE A 97 2.34 14.78 -5.70
CA PHE A 97 2.22 13.36 -5.37
C PHE A 97 0.91 13.05 -4.63
N ALA A 98 0.44 13.97 -3.80
CA ALA A 98 -0.83 13.80 -3.09
C ALA A 98 -2.00 13.61 -4.05
N GLN A 99 -1.93 14.20 -5.25
CA GLN A 99 -2.98 14.06 -6.25
C GLN A 99 -3.15 12.61 -6.72
N THR A 100 -2.10 11.82 -6.68
CA THR A 100 -2.16 10.40 -7.03
C THR A 100 -3.15 9.64 -6.15
N PHE A 101 -3.33 10.09 -4.92
CA PHE A 101 -4.23 9.47 -3.96
C PHE A 101 -5.56 10.23 -3.82
N ALA A 102 -5.79 11.26 -4.62
CA ALA A 102 -7.02 12.04 -4.53
C ALA A 102 -8.23 11.16 -4.85
N GLY A 103 -9.26 11.24 -4.00
CA GLY A 103 -10.48 10.48 -4.21
C GLY A 103 -11.21 10.23 -2.89
N PRO A 104 -12.46 9.75 -2.96
CA PRO A 104 -13.28 9.56 -1.75
C PRO A 104 -12.78 8.44 -0.84
N SER A 105 -11.97 7.52 -1.37
CA SER A 105 -11.45 6.39 -0.59
C SER A 105 -10.10 6.68 0.05
N SER A 106 -9.55 7.89 -0.11
CA SER A 106 -8.25 8.25 0.45
C SER A 106 -8.41 9.15 1.66
N VAL A 107 -7.62 8.85 2.71
CA VAL A 107 -7.57 9.65 3.93
C VAL A 107 -6.12 10.10 4.13
N PHE A 108 -5.93 11.39 4.36
CA PHE A 108 -4.60 11.94 4.62
C PHE A 108 -4.47 12.28 6.10
N MET A 109 -3.46 11.67 6.74
CA MET A 109 -3.17 11.88 8.15
C MET A 109 -1.89 12.69 8.25
N LYS A 110 -1.90 13.74 9.05
CA LYS A 110 -0.75 14.61 9.22
C LYS A 110 0.02 14.21 10.48
N PRO A 111 1.32 13.93 10.38
CA PRO A 111 2.12 13.66 11.57
C PRO A 111 2.14 14.87 12.51
N VAL A 112 1.86 14.67 13.78
CA VAL A 112 1.85 15.74 14.78
C VAL A 112 2.79 15.46 15.95
N GLY A 113 3.45 14.31 15.97
CA GLY A 113 4.40 13.97 17.03
C GLY A 113 4.88 12.53 16.86
N GLY A 114 5.79 12.12 17.74
CA GLY A 114 6.34 10.78 17.69
C GLY A 114 7.62 10.71 16.86
N PHE A 115 8.10 9.48 16.68
CA PHE A 115 9.34 9.24 15.94
C PHE A 115 9.33 7.84 15.33
N VAL A 116 10.24 7.64 14.38
CA VAL A 116 10.52 6.31 13.81
C VAL A 116 12.02 6.04 14.00
N LYS A 117 12.35 4.86 14.55
CA LYS A 117 13.73 4.41 14.72
C LYS A 117 14.08 3.39 13.66
N PHE A 118 15.29 3.47 13.13
CA PHE A 118 15.83 2.52 12.15
C PHE A 118 17.21 2.10 12.53
#